data_61a1fd227f74c7962aa20f044b1c60cf
#
_entry.id   61a1fd227f74c7962aa20f044b1c60cf
#
_cell.length_a   1.000
_cell.length_b   1.000
_cell.length_c   1.000
_cell.angle_alpha   90.00
_cell.angle_beta   90.00
_cell.angle_gamma   90.00
#
_symmetry.space_group_name_H-M   'P 1'
#
loop_
_entity.id
_entity.type
_entity.pdbx_description
1 polymer ?
#
loop_
_entity_poly.entity_id
_entity_poly.type
_entity_poly.pdbx_seq_one_letter_code
_entity_poly.pdbx_strand_id
1 'polypeptide(L)'
;MTDISDIAPYEDEDVPHIINRLINDDCFIEAIGQLKFKRWYSLLSLILKPKIRSFVKSRAKNVRSIHDFQMEVEPIVAKVLSNTTEAFTVSGLDNLDSNQSYVFLSNHRDIAMDP
;
A
#
# COMPACT_ATOMS: atom_id res chain seq x y z
N MET A 1 -14.15 0.37 -30.35
CA MET A 1 -13.15 1.12 -29.54
C MET A 1 -13.78 1.29 -28.17
N THR A 2 -13.26 0.62 -27.16
CA THR A 2 -13.82 0.70 -25.80
C THR A 2 -13.51 2.11 -25.28
N ASP A 3 -14.54 2.85 -24.92
CA ASP A 3 -14.35 4.15 -24.28
C ASP A 3 -13.79 3.91 -22.89
N ILE A 4 -12.60 4.42 -22.61
CA ILE A 4 -11.89 4.33 -21.33
C ILE A 4 -11.90 5.67 -20.58
N SER A 5 -12.77 6.58 -21.00
CA SER A 5 -12.88 7.93 -20.40
C SER A 5 -13.37 7.92 -18.95
N ASP A 6 -13.96 6.79 -18.53
CA ASP A 6 -14.40 6.54 -17.15
C ASP A 6 -13.28 6.01 -16.24
N ILE A 7 -12.11 5.66 -16.80
CA ILE A 7 -10.93 5.22 -16.03
C ILE A 7 -10.03 6.43 -15.78
N ALA A 8 -10.31 7.15 -14.72
CA ALA A 8 -9.50 8.26 -14.25
C ALA A 8 -8.65 7.84 -13.04
N PRO A 9 -7.43 8.40 -12.88
CA PRO A 9 -6.68 8.23 -11.65
C PRO A 9 -7.43 8.88 -10.48
N TYR A 10 -7.26 8.33 -9.28
CA TYR A 10 -7.81 8.94 -8.08
C TYR A 10 -7.10 10.25 -7.76
N GLU A 11 -7.87 11.22 -7.30
CA GLU A 11 -7.36 12.50 -6.79
C GLU A 11 -7.40 12.53 -5.25
N ASP A 12 -6.77 13.52 -4.64
CA ASP A 12 -6.71 13.65 -3.18
C ASP A 12 -8.11 13.70 -2.54
N GLU A 13 -9.07 14.28 -3.25
CA GLU A 13 -10.46 14.39 -2.80
C GLU A 13 -11.17 13.04 -2.69
N ASP A 14 -10.75 12.05 -3.46
CA ASP A 14 -11.31 10.70 -3.45
C ASP A 14 -10.79 9.87 -2.28
N VAL A 15 -9.61 10.19 -1.76
CA VAL A 15 -8.89 9.37 -0.77
C VAL A 15 -9.73 9.06 0.46
N PRO A 16 -10.41 10.01 1.11
CA PRO A 16 -11.23 9.71 2.29
C PRO A 16 -12.36 8.72 2.00
N HIS A 17 -12.98 8.83 0.82
CA HIS A 17 -14.05 7.93 0.40
C HIS A 17 -13.53 6.51 0.17
N ILE A 18 -12.41 6.39 -0.54
CA ILE A 18 -11.78 5.09 -0.84
C ILE A 18 -11.29 4.40 0.42
N ILE A 19 -10.64 5.14 1.30
CA ILE A 19 -10.20 4.64 2.61
C ILE A 19 -11.39 4.11 3.42
N ASN A 20 -12.50 4.85 3.45
CA ASN A 20 -13.70 4.40 4.16
C ASN A 20 -14.27 3.12 3.54
N ARG A 21 -14.25 2.99 2.21
CA ARG A 21 -14.67 1.77 1.51
C ARG A 21 -13.79 0.59 1.88
N LEU A 22 -12.45 0.76 1.88
CA LEU A 22 -11.49 -0.28 2.26
C LEU A 22 -11.66 -0.73 3.72
N ILE A 23 -11.87 0.19 4.65
CA ILE A 23 -12.09 -0.14 6.07
C ILE A 23 -13.35 -0.99 6.25
N ASN A 24 -14.36 -0.80 5.41
CA ASN A 24 -15.61 -1.54 5.48
C ASN A 24 -15.62 -2.81 4.62
N ASP A 25 -14.59 -3.04 3.81
CA ASP A 25 -14.43 -4.24 3.00
C ASP A 25 -13.93 -5.41 3.87
N ASP A 26 -14.76 -6.45 3.98
CA ASP A 26 -14.42 -7.63 4.78
C ASP A 26 -13.26 -8.43 4.18
N CYS A 27 -13.15 -8.49 2.86
CA CYS A 27 -12.05 -9.18 2.19
C CYS A 27 -10.71 -8.49 2.47
N PHE A 28 -10.68 -7.17 2.45
CA PHE A 28 -9.50 -6.39 2.80
C PHE A 28 -9.06 -6.61 4.25
N ILE A 29 -9.99 -6.54 5.20
CA ILE A 29 -9.72 -6.80 6.62
C ILE A 29 -9.25 -8.24 6.85
N GLU A 30 -9.82 -9.18 6.13
CA GLU A 30 -9.42 -10.59 6.20
C GLU A 30 -8.01 -10.82 5.66
N ALA A 31 -7.66 -10.20 4.53
CA ALA A 31 -6.32 -10.26 3.96
C ALA A 31 -5.26 -9.72 4.94
N ILE A 32 -5.52 -8.57 5.58
CA ILE A 32 -4.63 -8.03 6.62
C ILE A 32 -4.51 -9.01 7.81
N GLY A 33 -5.62 -9.61 8.22
CA GLY A 33 -5.64 -10.59 9.30
C GLY A 33 -4.81 -11.82 8.99
N GLN A 34 -4.93 -12.36 7.80
CA GLN A 34 -4.16 -13.51 7.34
C GLN A 34 -2.67 -13.19 7.25
N LEU A 35 -2.29 -12.04 6.71
CA LEU A 35 -0.90 -11.59 6.64
C LEU A 35 -0.26 -11.44 8.03
N LYS A 36 -0.99 -10.88 8.99
CA LYS A 36 -0.45 -10.58 10.33
C LYS A 36 -0.47 -11.78 11.27
N PHE A 37 -1.53 -12.58 11.25
CA PHE A 37 -1.77 -13.66 12.21
C PHE A 37 -1.69 -15.06 11.60
N LYS A 38 -1.48 -15.18 10.29
CA LYS A 38 -1.32 -16.46 9.58
C LYS A 38 -2.36 -17.51 10.02
N ARG A 39 -1.89 -18.67 10.50
CA ARG A 39 -2.74 -19.80 10.88
C ARG A 39 -3.70 -19.52 12.06
N TRP A 40 -3.36 -18.59 12.94
CA TRP A 40 -4.20 -18.24 14.10
C TRP A 40 -5.43 -17.41 13.71
N TYR A 41 -5.36 -16.73 12.57
CA TYR A 41 -6.48 -15.89 12.10
C TYR A 41 -7.74 -16.72 11.88
N SER A 42 -7.63 -17.89 11.28
CA SER A 42 -8.77 -18.79 11.00
C SER A 42 -9.54 -19.19 12.27
N LEU A 43 -8.82 -19.38 13.37
CA LEU A 43 -9.42 -19.77 14.66
C LEU A 43 -10.02 -18.59 15.44
N LEU A 44 -9.46 -17.40 15.27
CA LEU A 44 -9.79 -16.22 16.08
C LEU A 44 -10.40 -15.07 15.26
N SER A 45 -10.85 -15.35 14.03
CA SER A 45 -11.32 -14.32 13.08
C SER A 45 -12.45 -13.45 13.63
N LEU A 46 -13.39 -14.04 14.39
CA LEU A 46 -14.51 -13.32 15.01
C LEU A 46 -14.04 -12.23 16.00
N ILE A 47 -12.94 -12.47 16.70
CA ILE A 47 -12.39 -11.53 17.69
C ILE A 47 -11.38 -10.58 17.02
N LEU A 48 -10.64 -11.07 16.01
CA LEU A 48 -9.60 -10.32 15.35
C LEU A 48 -10.13 -9.32 14.32
N LYS A 49 -11.18 -9.66 13.57
CA LYS A 49 -11.77 -8.76 12.56
C LYS A 49 -12.10 -7.36 13.13
N PRO A 50 -12.87 -7.21 14.22
CA PRO A 50 -13.19 -5.89 14.74
C PRO A 50 -11.96 -5.15 15.27
N LYS A 51 -10.98 -5.86 15.83
CA LYS A 51 -9.72 -5.25 16.29
C LYS A 51 -8.87 -4.76 15.12
N ILE A 52 -8.77 -5.55 14.05
CA ILE A 52 -8.04 -5.16 12.83
C ILE A 52 -8.73 -3.95 12.19
N ARG A 53 -10.04 -3.97 12.06
CA ARG A 53 -10.80 -2.84 11.51
C ARG A 53 -10.59 -1.57 12.33
N SER A 54 -10.64 -1.66 13.64
CA SER A 54 -10.37 -0.53 14.54
C SER A 54 -8.93 -0.02 14.39
N PHE A 55 -7.96 -0.91 14.27
CA PHE A 55 -6.56 -0.56 14.03
C PHE A 55 -6.37 0.16 12.69
N VAL A 56 -6.91 -0.40 11.59
CA VAL A 56 -6.85 0.22 10.27
C VAL A 56 -7.52 1.59 10.28
N LYS A 57 -8.70 1.69 10.88
CA LYS A 57 -9.42 2.96 11.03
C LYS A 57 -8.62 4.00 11.80
N SER A 58 -7.91 3.60 12.85
CA SER A 58 -7.05 4.48 13.63
C SER A 58 -5.88 5.02 12.80
N ARG A 59 -5.24 4.17 12.01
CA ARG A 59 -4.12 4.57 11.13
C ARG A 59 -4.60 5.46 9.98
N ALA A 60 -5.72 5.11 9.38
CA ALA A 60 -6.29 5.84 8.25
C ALA A 60 -6.94 7.18 8.64
N LYS A 61 -7.09 7.48 9.92
CA LYS A 61 -7.79 8.68 10.40
C LYS A 61 -7.21 10.00 9.88
N ASN A 62 -5.91 10.03 9.65
CA ASN A 62 -5.19 11.23 9.21
C ASN A 62 -4.85 11.21 7.72
N VAL A 63 -5.20 10.13 7.01
CA VAL A 63 -4.93 9.99 5.57
C VAL A 63 -5.99 10.77 4.80
N ARG A 64 -5.58 11.85 4.14
CA ARG A 64 -6.46 12.75 3.39
C ARG A 64 -6.02 13.01 1.97
N SER A 65 -4.81 12.59 1.63
CA SER A 65 -4.20 12.76 0.33
C SER A 65 -3.52 11.47 -0.12
N ILE A 66 -3.22 11.37 -1.39
CA ILE A 66 -2.42 10.29 -1.96
C ILE A 66 -1.04 10.25 -1.28
N HIS A 67 -0.46 11.42 -1.03
CA HIS A 67 0.82 11.52 -0.33
C HIS A 67 0.74 10.94 1.09
N ASP A 68 -0.29 11.28 1.88
CA ASP A 68 -0.47 10.71 3.22
C ASP A 68 -0.58 9.19 3.17
N PHE A 69 -1.31 8.66 2.18
CA PHE A 69 -1.43 7.22 1.98
C PHE A 69 -0.07 6.58 1.67
N GLN A 70 0.72 7.18 0.80
CA GLN A 70 2.07 6.71 0.49
C GLN A 70 2.97 6.69 1.73
N MET A 71 2.91 7.72 2.57
CA MET A 71 3.66 7.78 3.83
C MET A 71 3.26 6.68 4.83
N GLU A 72 1.99 6.24 4.83
CA GLU A 72 1.54 5.12 5.65
C GLU A 72 2.00 3.76 5.10
N VAL A 73 2.15 3.63 3.79
CA VAL A 73 2.58 2.38 3.12
C VAL A 73 4.09 2.21 3.13
N GLU A 74 4.86 3.30 3.01
CA GLU A 74 6.33 3.28 2.95
C GLU A 74 6.98 2.42 4.05
N PRO A 75 6.67 2.58 5.35
CA PRO A 75 7.31 1.79 6.40
C PRO A 75 6.95 0.30 6.31
N ILE A 76 5.80 -0.04 5.72
CA ILE A 76 5.39 -1.44 5.51
C ILE A 76 6.26 -2.05 4.43
N VAL A 77 6.44 -1.36 3.31
CA VAL A 77 7.30 -1.78 2.20
C VAL A 77 8.76 -1.88 2.66
N ALA A 78 9.27 -0.87 3.36
CA ALA A 78 10.62 -0.88 3.92
C ALA A 78 10.86 -2.09 4.84
N LYS A 79 9.87 -2.43 5.67
CA LYS A 79 9.94 -3.60 6.55
C LYS A 79 9.91 -4.91 5.76
N VAL A 80 9.11 -5.01 4.72
CA VAL A 80 9.08 -6.20 3.84
C VAL A 80 10.45 -6.36 3.17
N LEU A 81 10.98 -5.30 2.57
CA LEU A 81 12.29 -5.30 1.94
C LEU A 81 13.39 -5.74 2.92
N SER A 82 13.44 -5.16 4.12
CA SER A 82 14.46 -5.51 5.12
C SER A 82 14.38 -6.96 5.61
N ASN A 83 13.20 -7.57 5.57
CA ASN A 83 13.01 -8.95 6.03
C ASN A 83 13.18 -10.00 4.93
N THR A 84 13.08 -9.61 3.67
CA THR A 84 13.08 -10.54 2.52
C THR A 84 14.31 -10.39 1.63
N THR A 85 15.11 -9.33 1.83
CA THR A 85 16.26 -9.01 0.98
C THR A 85 17.53 -9.01 1.82
N GLU A 86 18.53 -9.80 1.43
CA GLU A 86 19.83 -9.83 2.11
C GLU A 86 20.66 -8.58 1.81
N ALA A 87 20.55 -8.06 0.59
CA ALA A 87 21.20 -6.84 0.17
C ALA A 87 20.40 -6.14 -0.91
N PHE A 88 20.27 -4.83 -0.79
CA PHE A 88 19.69 -3.95 -1.81
C PHE A 88 20.78 -2.97 -2.26
N THR A 89 21.18 -3.07 -3.51
CA THR A 89 22.22 -2.20 -4.09
C THR A 89 21.62 -1.41 -5.23
N VAL A 90 21.88 -0.10 -5.23
CA VAL A 90 21.49 0.79 -6.31
C VAL A 90 22.75 1.33 -6.96
N SER A 91 22.84 1.30 -8.28
CA SER A 91 23.94 1.87 -9.05
C SER A 91 23.41 2.92 -10.03
N GLY A 92 24.24 3.92 -10.33
CA GLY A 92 23.88 4.95 -11.31
C GLY A 92 23.15 6.16 -10.75
N LEU A 93 22.91 6.23 -9.43
CA LEU A 93 22.31 7.42 -8.80
C LEU A 93 23.15 8.68 -9.00
N ASP A 94 24.49 8.54 -9.11
CA ASP A 94 25.41 9.65 -9.34
C ASP A 94 25.18 10.35 -10.70
N ASN A 95 24.45 9.68 -11.61
CA ASN A 95 24.09 10.26 -12.91
C ASN A 95 22.79 11.08 -12.87
N LEU A 96 22.10 11.11 -11.72
CA LEU A 96 20.85 11.83 -11.55
C LEU A 96 21.10 13.17 -10.85
N ASP A 97 20.52 14.23 -11.41
CA ASP A 97 20.51 15.54 -10.76
C ASP A 97 19.25 15.65 -9.90
N SER A 98 19.43 15.86 -8.60
CA SER A 98 18.32 16.00 -7.64
C SER A 98 17.38 17.18 -7.93
N ASN A 99 17.80 18.12 -8.78
CA ASN A 99 16.99 19.29 -9.18
C ASN A 99 16.19 19.06 -10.46
N GLN A 100 16.26 17.85 -11.04
CA GLN A 100 15.54 17.51 -12.26
C GLN A 100 14.48 16.43 -11.96
N SER A 101 13.40 16.48 -12.70
CA SER A 101 12.38 15.42 -12.70
C SER A 101 12.75 14.36 -13.72
N TYR A 102 12.62 13.09 -13.34
CA TYR A 102 12.90 11.93 -14.17
C TYR A 102 11.69 11.04 -14.31
N VAL A 103 11.55 10.38 -15.44
CA VAL A 103 10.63 9.28 -15.65
C VAL A 103 11.44 8.00 -15.71
N PHE A 104 11.18 7.08 -14.79
CA PHE A 104 11.83 5.79 -14.74
C PHE A 104 11.02 4.76 -15.52
N LEU A 105 11.68 4.06 -16.44
CA LEU A 105 11.10 2.94 -17.17
C LEU A 105 11.80 1.66 -16.70
N SER A 106 11.03 0.74 -16.15
CA SER A 106 11.55 -0.53 -15.66
C SER A 106 10.87 -1.71 -16.33
N ASN A 107 11.55 -2.86 -16.36
CA ASN A 107 10.93 -4.11 -16.72
C ASN A 107 10.13 -4.64 -15.54
N HIS A 108 8.86 -4.93 -15.76
CA HIS A 108 8.01 -5.54 -14.75
C HIS A 108 8.49 -6.95 -14.45
N ARG A 109 9.12 -7.14 -13.31
CA ARG A 109 9.64 -8.42 -12.84
C ARG A 109 8.89 -8.95 -11.63
N ASP A 110 8.49 -8.06 -10.74
CA ASP A 110 7.80 -8.41 -9.50
C ASP A 110 6.88 -7.26 -9.09
N ILE A 111 5.59 -7.56 -8.93
CA ILE A 111 4.56 -6.56 -8.60
C ILE A 111 4.85 -5.81 -7.29
N ALA A 112 5.51 -6.46 -6.34
CA ALA A 112 5.78 -5.87 -5.04
C ALA A 112 7.10 -5.09 -4.98
N MET A 113 7.99 -5.31 -5.94
CA MET A 113 9.36 -4.75 -5.96
C MET A 113 9.57 -3.72 -7.06
N ASP A 114 8.64 -3.62 -8.00
CA ASP A 114 8.71 -2.60 -9.04
C ASP A 114 8.31 -1.23 -8.47
N PRO A 115 9.05 -0.15 -8.81
CA PRO A 115 8.79 1.19 -8.33
C PRO A 115 7.46 1.77 -8.84
#